data_a675f6db032b9aadddff0e3d2f717e34
#
_entry.id   a675f6db032b9aadddff0e3d2f717e34
#
_cell.length_a   1.000
_cell.length_b   1.000
_cell.length_c   1.000
_cell.angle_alpha   90.00
_cell.angle_beta   90.00
_cell.angle_gamma   90.00
#
_symmetry.space_group_name_H-M   'P 1'
#
loop_
_entity.id
_entity.type
_entity.pdbx_description
1 polymer ?
#
loop_
_entity_poly.entity_id
_entity_poly.type
_entity_poly.pdbx_seq_one_letter_code
_entity_poly.pdbx_strand_id
1 'polypeptide(L)' 'MTLPLPEYDKVIRRFVKDYVDNLTPDQMRNHLSEQFHIDFENIRKDYGQDEVFLEMVNWDSDLYDQIAQDFDLPEEF' A
#
# COMPACT_ATOMS: atom_id res chain seq x y z
N MET A 1 -12.66 0.81 -8.33
CA MET A 1 -13.36 1.18 -7.09
C MET A 1 -12.56 2.26 -6.37
N THR A 2 -13.23 3.26 -5.85
CA THR A 2 -12.56 4.33 -5.11
C THR A 2 -12.97 4.27 -3.64
N LEU A 3 -11.99 4.14 -2.75
CA LEU A 3 -12.24 4.13 -1.31
C LEU A 3 -12.30 5.57 -0.78
N PRO A 4 -13.09 5.82 0.27
CA PRO A 4 -12.96 7.06 1.03
C PRO A 4 -11.53 7.23 1.54
N LEU A 5 -11.04 8.47 1.62
CA LEU A 5 -9.66 8.73 2.03
C LEU A 5 -9.25 8.07 3.35
N PRO A 6 -10.08 8.07 4.41
CA PRO A 6 -9.71 7.38 5.65
C PRO A 6 -9.49 5.87 5.48
N GLU A 7 -10.33 5.22 4.66
CA GLU A 7 -10.18 3.79 4.38
C GLU A 7 -8.94 3.51 3.53
N TYR A 8 -8.74 4.31 2.49
CA TYR A 8 -7.57 4.22 1.63
C TYR A 8 -6.27 4.37 2.46
N ASP A 9 -6.23 5.35 3.36
CA ASP A 9 -5.06 5.59 4.19
C ASP A 9 -4.74 4.39 5.09
N LYS A 10 -5.76 3.74 5.65
CA LYS A 10 -5.57 2.53 6.45
C LYS A 10 -4.94 1.40 5.64
N VAL A 11 -5.39 1.22 4.40
CA VAL A 11 -4.85 0.19 3.50
C VAL A 11 -3.38 0.47 3.21
N ILE A 12 -3.04 1.70 2.86
CA ILE A 12 -1.67 2.09 2.57
C ILE A 12 -0.76 1.89 3.78
N ARG A 13 -1.18 2.34 4.94
CA ARG A 13 -0.39 2.17 6.17
C ARG A 13 -0.14 0.71 6.49
N ARG A 14 -1.16 -0.13 6.35
CA ARG A 14 -1.01 -1.57 6.59
C ARG A 14 -0.02 -2.19 5.62
N PHE A 15 -0.15 -1.89 4.33
CA PHE A 15 0.74 -2.44 3.32
C PHE A 15 2.19 -2.00 3.56
N VAL A 16 2.42 -0.71 3.73
CA VAL A 16 3.77 -0.18 3.94
C VAL A 16 4.40 -0.77 5.20
N LYS A 17 3.65 -0.83 6.29
CA LYS A 17 4.14 -1.39 7.54
C LYS A 17 4.59 -2.85 7.36
N ASP A 18 3.72 -3.68 6.82
CA ASP A 18 4.01 -5.11 6.67
C ASP A 18 5.13 -5.35 5.66
N TYR A 19 5.15 -4.58 4.57
CA TYR A 19 6.20 -4.68 3.56
C TYR A 19 7.57 -4.31 4.13
N VAL A 20 7.65 -3.20 4.84
CA VAL A 20 8.90 -2.73 5.44
C VAL A 20 9.37 -3.66 6.56
N ASP A 21 8.46 -4.17 7.38
CA ASP A 21 8.78 -5.11 8.45
C ASP A 21 9.44 -6.38 7.93
N ASN A 22 9.09 -6.81 6.72
CA ASN A 22 9.67 -8.00 6.10
C ASN A 22 10.98 -7.74 5.37
N LEU A 23 11.28 -6.49 5.00
CA LEU A 23 12.41 -6.15 4.16
C LEU A 23 13.61 -5.59 4.89
N THR A 24 13.42 -4.88 6.00
CA THR A 24 14.47 -4.02 6.53
C THR A 24 14.66 -4.13 8.03
N PRO A 25 15.90 -3.88 8.51
CA PRO A 25 16.18 -3.71 9.94
C PRO A 25 15.44 -2.50 10.52
N ASP A 26 15.19 -2.55 11.84
CA ASP A 26 14.48 -1.50 12.58
C ASP A 26 14.99 -0.09 12.31
N GLN A 27 16.29 0.04 12.09
CA GLN A 27 16.96 1.33 11.93
C GLN A 27 16.50 2.10 10.70
N MET A 28 16.03 1.39 9.67
CA MET A 28 15.66 2.00 8.39
C MET A 28 14.14 2.04 8.15
N ARG A 29 13.34 1.43 9.02
CA ARG A 29 11.90 1.29 8.82
C ARG A 29 11.19 2.63 8.67
N ASN A 30 11.46 3.56 9.56
CA ASN A 30 10.78 4.86 9.54
C ASN A 30 11.08 5.63 8.26
N HIS A 31 12.33 5.62 7.83
CA HIS A 31 12.74 6.32 6.62
C HIS A 31 12.10 5.71 5.38
N LEU A 32 12.14 4.39 5.25
CA LEU A 32 11.54 3.70 4.11
C LEU A 32 10.02 3.79 4.11
N SER A 33 9.38 3.68 5.28
CA SER A 33 7.94 3.84 5.39
C SER A 33 7.49 5.21 4.90
N GLU A 34 8.19 6.27 5.30
CA GLU A 34 7.90 7.62 4.87
C GLU A 34 8.07 7.76 3.35
N GLN A 35 9.16 7.23 2.80
CA GLN A 35 9.42 7.28 1.37
C GLN A 35 8.34 6.53 0.57
N PHE A 36 7.93 5.36 1.02
CA PHE A 36 6.89 4.59 0.34
C PHE A 36 5.53 5.27 0.40
N HIS A 37 5.20 5.92 1.53
CA HIS A 37 3.97 6.71 1.62
C HIS A 37 3.98 7.87 0.62
N ILE A 38 5.10 8.54 0.47
CA ILE A 38 5.26 9.61 -0.51
C ILE A 38 5.09 9.08 -1.94
N ASP A 39 5.73 7.96 -2.26
CA ASP A 39 5.65 7.34 -3.57
C ASP A 39 4.21 6.95 -3.92
N PHE A 40 3.49 6.30 -3.01
CA PHE A 40 2.11 5.93 -3.24
C PHE A 40 1.19 7.15 -3.36
N GLU A 41 1.42 8.19 -2.57
CA GLU A 41 0.63 9.42 -2.67
C GLU A 41 0.84 10.11 -4.01
N ASN A 42 2.06 10.13 -4.53
CA ASN A 42 2.35 10.67 -5.86
C ASN A 42 1.64 9.89 -6.96
N ILE A 43 1.64 8.57 -6.88
CA ILE A 43 0.92 7.72 -7.83
C ILE A 43 -0.58 7.99 -7.75
N ARG A 44 -1.13 8.09 -6.55
CA ARG A 44 -2.55 8.37 -6.35
C ARG A 44 -2.95 9.71 -6.96
N LYS A 45 -2.14 10.74 -6.77
CA LYS A 45 -2.42 12.08 -7.32
C LYS A 45 -2.38 12.11 -8.84
N ASP A 46 -1.44 11.37 -9.43
CA ASP A 46 -1.22 11.39 -10.87
C ASP A 46 -2.14 10.40 -11.61
N TYR A 47 -2.41 9.24 -11.04
CA TYR A 47 -3.08 8.13 -11.72
C TYR A 47 -4.30 7.58 -10.99
N GLY A 48 -4.49 7.90 -9.71
CA GLY A 48 -5.63 7.44 -8.93
C GLY A 48 -5.32 6.21 -8.06
N GLN A 49 -6.31 5.80 -7.27
CA GLN A 49 -6.15 4.71 -6.30
C GLN A 49 -5.91 3.35 -6.95
N ASP A 50 -6.56 3.09 -8.09
CA ASP A 50 -6.44 1.80 -8.77
C ASP A 50 -4.99 1.53 -9.17
N GLU A 51 -4.27 2.53 -9.62
CA GLU A 51 -2.87 2.40 -9.99
C GLU A 51 -1.99 2.11 -8.77
N VAL A 52 -2.31 2.69 -7.62
CA VAL A 52 -1.60 2.39 -6.35
C VAL A 52 -1.79 0.92 -5.99
N PHE A 53 -2.99 0.38 -6.12
CA PHE A 53 -3.25 -1.03 -5.83
C PHE A 53 -2.50 -1.95 -6.81
N LEU A 54 -2.40 -1.58 -8.07
CA LEU A 54 -1.59 -2.32 -9.04
C LEU A 54 -0.11 -2.32 -8.66
N GLU A 55 0.42 -1.20 -8.19
CA GLU A 55 1.80 -1.13 -7.71
C GLU A 55 2.00 -2.04 -6.49
N MET A 56 1.06 -2.08 -5.56
CA MET A 56 1.14 -2.99 -4.42
C MET A 56 1.23 -4.45 -4.87
N VAL A 57 0.43 -4.84 -5.85
CA VAL A 57 0.47 -6.20 -6.41
C VAL A 57 1.83 -6.48 -7.05
N ASN A 58 2.39 -5.50 -7.75
CA ASN A 58 3.71 -5.64 -8.37
C ASN A 58 4.83 -5.75 -7.32
N TRP A 59 4.70 -5.06 -6.20
CA TRP A 59 5.69 -5.11 -5.13
C TRP A 59 5.64 -6.43 -4.35
N ASP A 60 4.43 -6.84 -3.93
CA ASP A 60 4.20 -8.08 -3.19
C ASP A 60 2.73 -8.50 -3.33
N SER A 61 2.46 -9.39 -4.26
CA SER A 61 1.10 -9.83 -4.55
C SER A 61 0.48 -10.60 -3.38
N ASP A 62 1.26 -11.40 -2.68
CA ASP A 62 0.77 -12.18 -1.53
C ASP A 62 0.35 -11.27 -0.39
N LEU A 63 1.15 -10.24 -0.11
CA LEU A 63 0.82 -9.26 0.91
C LEU A 63 -0.44 -8.47 0.52
N TYR A 64 -0.55 -8.08 -0.74
CA TYR A 64 -1.76 -7.40 -1.21
C TYR A 64 -3.00 -8.28 -1.04
N ASP A 65 -2.90 -9.57 -1.36
CA ASP A 65 -4.01 -10.50 -1.19
C ASP A 65 -4.48 -10.59 0.27
N GLN A 66 -3.53 -10.63 1.21
CA GLN A 66 -3.86 -10.64 2.63
C GLN A 66 -4.60 -9.37 3.06
N ILE A 67 -4.11 -8.23 2.61
CA ILE A 67 -4.72 -6.93 2.93
C ILE A 67 -6.08 -6.81 2.26
N ALA A 68 -6.22 -7.27 1.04
CA ALA A 68 -7.50 -7.27 0.32
C ALA A 68 -8.57 -8.08 1.07
N GLN A 69 -8.19 -9.20 1.66
CA GLN A 69 -9.09 -10.00 2.48
C GLN A 69 -9.47 -9.28 3.79
N ASP A 70 -8.50 -8.65 4.44
CA ASP A 70 -8.73 -7.94 5.70
C ASP A 70 -9.62 -6.70 5.52
N PHE A 71 -9.51 -6.01 4.39
CA PHE A 71 -10.25 -4.78 4.11
C PHE A 71 -11.36 -4.95 3.08
N ASP A 72 -11.61 -6.18 2.62
CA ASP A 72 -12.64 -6.48 1.62
C ASP A 72 -12.45 -5.69 0.33
N LEU A 73 -11.21 -5.67 -0.16
CA LEU A 73 -10.86 -4.97 -1.40
C LEU A 73 -11.10 -5.88 -2.62
N PRO A 74 -11.32 -5.30 -3.82
CA PRO A 74 -11.46 -6.09 -5.04
C PRO A 74 -10.12 -6.75 -5.43
N GLU A 75 -10.19 -7.95 -5.97
CA GLU A 75 -9.01 -8.64 -6.48
C GLU A 75 -8.62 -8.13 -7.87
N GLU A 76 -9.55 -7.55 -8.60
CA GLU A 76 -9.34 -7.00 -9.95
C GLU A 76 -9.74 -5.52 -9.99
N PHE A 77 -8.99 -4.76 -10.73
CA PHE A 77 -9.24 -3.34 -10.92
C PHE A 77 -9.13 -2.93 -12.38
#